data_71d8248035f53c80bd66f95bfb032b6d
#
_entry.id   71d8248035f53c80bd66f95bfb032b6d
#
_cell.length_a   1.000
_cell.length_b   1.000
_cell.length_c   1.000
_cell.angle_alpha   90.00
_cell.angle_beta   90.00
_cell.angle_gamma   90.00
#
_symmetry.space_group_name_H-M   'P 1'
#
loop_
_entity.id
_entity.type
_entity.pdbx_description
1 polymer ?
#
loop_
_entity_poly.entity_id
_entity_poly.type
_entity_poly.pdbx_seq_one_letter_code
_entity_poly.pdbx_strand_id
1 'polypeptide(L)'
;MGSLQDKVAVVTGAGQGVGQGIALALATEGASIAVLGRTPQKLEATCELLRARAVRAEPFVCDVSDTDRVPAVVDAVADRFGGIDILVNNAYTGAYGPLLSMSDAQFQKGFHSGPFATFAFMKAAHPHLKRRGGGVVINLVTSAMVRWDLRNYGAYAAAKVAVRSLTRSAADEWGTDNIRVNAVAPHAASPAYEKWQSANPEEAAAFCESIPLGYVGDCEQDIGRAVVMLCGPDARYLTGATVPLDGGQANFD
;
A
#
# COMPACT_ATOMS: atom_id res chain seq x y z
N MET A 1 18.13 4.16 17.98
CA MET A 1 16.78 4.70 17.68
C MET A 1 16.46 4.31 16.26
N GLY A 2 15.22 3.88 16.01
CA GLY A 2 14.80 3.54 14.65
C GLY A 2 14.73 4.78 13.76
N SER A 3 14.83 4.60 12.45
CA SER A 3 14.86 5.69 11.46
C SER A 3 13.55 6.46 11.34
N LEU A 4 12.45 5.93 11.89
CA LEU A 4 11.09 6.50 11.87
C LEU A 4 10.55 6.79 13.27
N GLN A 5 11.44 6.98 14.25
CA GLN A 5 11.04 7.33 15.62
C GLN A 5 10.17 8.59 15.62
N ASP A 6 9.09 8.58 16.41
CA ASP A 6 8.10 9.67 16.55
C ASP A 6 7.30 10.00 15.27
N LYS A 7 7.37 9.16 14.24
CA LYS A 7 6.54 9.26 13.04
C LYS A 7 5.21 8.54 13.23
N VAL A 8 4.18 9.05 12.58
CA VAL A 8 2.83 8.48 12.55
C VAL A 8 2.53 8.00 11.14
N ALA A 9 2.28 6.71 10.99
CA ALA A 9 1.92 6.10 9.72
C ALA A 9 0.46 5.64 9.69
N VAL A 10 -0.24 6.00 8.63
CA VAL A 10 -1.57 5.50 8.28
C VAL A 10 -1.40 4.41 7.23
N VAL A 11 -1.84 3.18 7.52
CA VAL A 11 -1.73 2.06 6.57
C VAL A 11 -3.11 1.49 6.28
N THR A 12 -3.59 1.64 5.03
CA THR A 12 -4.87 1.08 4.61
C THR A 12 -4.75 -0.39 4.26
N GLY A 13 -5.74 -1.21 4.62
CA GLY A 13 -5.72 -2.66 4.40
C GLY A 13 -4.66 -3.39 5.23
N ALA A 14 -4.32 -2.85 6.40
CA ALA A 14 -3.24 -3.36 7.25
C ALA A 14 -3.62 -4.56 8.14
N GLY A 15 -4.84 -5.09 8.01
CA GLY A 15 -5.27 -6.25 8.82
C GLY A 15 -4.68 -7.60 8.39
N GLN A 16 -3.92 -7.67 7.28
CA GLN A 16 -3.25 -8.88 6.78
C GLN A 16 -2.32 -8.58 5.59
N GLY A 17 -1.47 -9.54 5.22
CA GLY A 17 -0.67 -9.53 3.99
C GLY A 17 0.27 -8.34 3.87
N VAL A 18 0.40 -7.78 2.67
CA VAL A 18 1.36 -6.70 2.37
C VAL A 18 1.17 -5.49 3.30
N GLY A 19 -0.07 -5.06 3.52
CA GLY A 19 -0.34 -3.91 4.41
C GLY A 19 0.07 -4.18 5.86
N GLN A 20 -0.15 -5.40 6.37
CA GLN A 20 0.30 -5.80 7.69
C GLN A 20 1.83 -5.86 7.75
N GLY A 21 2.49 -6.47 6.75
CA GLY A 21 3.96 -6.53 6.69
C GLY A 21 4.59 -5.14 6.66
N ILE A 22 4.03 -4.21 5.87
CA ILE A 22 4.49 -2.81 5.85
C ILE A 22 4.32 -2.17 7.23
N ALA A 23 3.16 -2.33 7.87
CA ALA A 23 2.90 -1.78 9.20
C ALA A 23 3.90 -2.30 10.24
N LEU A 24 4.20 -3.60 10.20
CA LEU A 24 5.17 -4.25 11.09
C LEU A 24 6.59 -3.71 10.86
N ALA A 25 7.01 -3.56 9.61
CA ALA A 25 8.33 -3.03 9.29
C ALA A 25 8.49 -1.56 9.73
N LEU A 26 7.48 -0.71 9.48
CA LEU A 26 7.47 0.69 9.95
C LEU A 26 7.54 0.77 11.48
N ALA A 27 6.81 -0.10 12.19
CA ALA A 27 6.83 -0.19 13.64
C ALA A 27 8.20 -0.60 14.20
N THR A 28 8.91 -1.51 13.52
CA THR A 28 10.28 -1.90 13.89
C THR A 28 11.25 -0.71 13.88
N GLU A 29 10.98 0.29 13.05
CA GLU A 29 11.73 1.55 13.00
C GLU A 29 11.16 2.66 13.94
N GLY A 30 10.22 2.31 14.80
CA GLY A 30 9.71 3.21 15.84
C GLY A 30 8.49 4.06 15.43
N ALA A 31 7.89 3.83 14.26
CA ALA A 31 6.69 4.54 13.87
C ALA A 31 5.45 4.08 14.66
N SER A 32 4.61 5.02 15.05
CA SER A 32 3.25 4.76 15.54
C SER A 32 2.32 4.46 14.36
N ILE A 33 1.43 3.48 14.49
CA ILE A 33 0.66 2.96 13.36
C ILE A 33 -0.86 3.11 13.57
N ALA A 34 -1.53 3.80 12.67
CA ALA A 34 -2.97 3.72 12.48
C ALA A 34 -3.29 2.58 11.49
N VAL A 35 -3.93 1.53 11.99
CA VAL A 35 -4.23 0.30 11.24
C VAL A 35 -5.63 0.38 10.66
N LEU A 36 -5.76 0.64 9.34
CA LEU A 36 -7.06 0.84 8.69
C LEU A 36 -7.53 -0.39 7.92
N GLY A 37 -8.82 -0.70 7.99
CA GLY A 37 -9.46 -1.77 7.23
C GLY A 37 -10.90 -2.03 7.65
N ARG A 38 -11.53 -3.06 7.07
CA ARG A 38 -12.96 -3.33 7.26
C ARG A 38 -13.29 -4.30 8.40
N THR A 39 -12.34 -5.13 8.80
CA THR A 39 -12.57 -6.26 9.71
C THR A 39 -11.95 -5.98 11.07
N PRO A 40 -12.75 -5.57 12.09
CA PRO A 40 -12.22 -5.17 13.39
C PRO A 40 -11.27 -6.18 14.03
N GLN A 41 -11.61 -7.47 13.97
CA GLN A 41 -10.81 -8.55 14.57
C GLN A 41 -9.41 -8.67 13.94
N LYS A 42 -9.31 -8.50 12.60
CA LYS A 42 -8.01 -8.52 11.92
C LYS A 42 -7.18 -7.28 12.23
N LEU A 43 -7.84 -6.12 12.37
CA LEU A 43 -7.15 -4.89 12.74
C LEU A 43 -6.59 -5.00 14.16
N GLU A 44 -7.38 -5.51 15.11
CA GLU A 44 -6.93 -5.66 16.48
C GLU A 44 -5.78 -6.69 16.59
N ALA A 45 -5.88 -7.83 15.92
CA ALA A 45 -4.78 -8.79 15.85
C ALA A 45 -3.48 -8.17 15.32
N THR A 46 -3.57 -7.30 14.31
CA THR A 46 -2.40 -6.56 13.83
C THR A 46 -1.90 -5.56 14.87
N CYS A 47 -2.80 -4.84 15.54
CA CYS A 47 -2.42 -3.91 16.60
C CYS A 47 -1.70 -4.60 17.76
N GLU A 48 -2.10 -5.82 18.14
CA GLU A 48 -1.41 -6.62 19.15
C GLU A 48 0.04 -6.92 18.74
N LEU A 49 0.27 -7.35 17.49
CA LEU A 49 1.62 -7.58 16.96
C LEU A 49 2.48 -6.31 16.94
N LEU A 50 1.87 -5.16 16.65
CA LEU A 50 2.54 -3.87 16.63
C LEU A 50 2.90 -3.39 18.04
N ARG A 51 1.97 -3.52 19.00
CA ARG A 51 2.21 -3.15 20.40
C ARG A 51 3.31 -4.00 21.05
N ALA A 52 3.45 -5.27 20.63
CA ALA A 52 4.56 -6.12 21.04
C ALA A 52 5.94 -5.59 20.60
N ARG A 53 5.99 -4.67 19.62
CA ARG A 53 7.19 -3.94 19.19
C ARG A 53 7.39 -2.61 19.93
N ALA A 54 6.66 -2.41 21.02
CA ALA A 54 6.72 -1.22 21.87
C ALA A 54 6.36 0.10 21.17
N VAL A 55 5.53 0.05 20.11
CA VAL A 55 4.99 1.23 19.44
C VAL A 55 3.49 1.39 19.71
N ARG A 56 3.00 2.60 19.58
CA ARG A 56 1.58 2.88 19.64
C ARG A 56 0.90 2.38 18.35
N ALA A 57 -0.16 1.58 18.49
CA ALA A 57 -0.95 1.09 17.37
C ALA A 57 -2.44 1.06 17.73
N GLU A 58 -3.28 1.61 16.87
CA GLU A 58 -4.73 1.70 17.06
C GLU A 58 -5.49 1.33 15.79
N PRO A 59 -6.61 0.58 15.90
CA PRO A 59 -7.43 0.19 14.77
C PRO A 59 -8.43 1.29 14.40
N PHE A 60 -8.64 1.48 13.09
CA PHE A 60 -9.68 2.35 12.55
C PHE A 60 -10.49 1.59 11.50
N VAL A 61 -11.75 1.34 11.80
CA VAL A 61 -12.64 0.63 10.88
C VAL A 61 -13.06 1.56 9.74
N CYS A 62 -12.64 1.20 8.52
CA CYS A 62 -12.90 1.99 7.33
C CYS A 62 -13.04 1.08 6.11
N ASP A 63 -14.12 1.25 5.34
CA ASP A 63 -14.17 0.78 3.96
C ASP A 63 -13.62 1.90 3.08
N VAL A 64 -12.48 1.66 2.44
CA VAL A 64 -11.81 2.66 1.58
C VAL A 64 -12.65 3.05 0.37
N SER A 65 -13.63 2.22 -0.03
CA SER A 65 -14.55 2.51 -1.14
C SER A 65 -15.59 3.56 -0.77
N ASP A 66 -15.84 3.79 0.52
CA ASP A 66 -16.70 4.86 1.04
C ASP A 66 -15.88 6.14 1.18
N THR A 67 -15.64 6.78 0.03
CA THR A 67 -14.76 7.95 -0.06
C THR A 67 -15.27 9.16 0.70
N ASP A 68 -16.58 9.25 0.96
CA ASP A 68 -17.19 10.37 1.71
C ASP A 68 -16.79 10.33 3.19
N ARG A 69 -16.52 9.13 3.74
CA ARG A 69 -16.06 8.95 5.11
C ARG A 69 -14.56 9.12 5.31
N VAL A 70 -13.79 9.07 4.24
CA VAL A 70 -12.31 9.13 4.32
C VAL A 70 -11.81 10.37 5.07
N PRO A 71 -12.30 11.61 4.79
CA PRO A 71 -11.82 12.79 5.50
C PRO A 71 -11.98 12.67 7.02
N ALA A 72 -13.16 12.25 7.48
CA ALA A 72 -13.43 12.12 8.91
C ALA A 72 -12.56 11.04 9.59
N VAL A 73 -12.24 9.95 8.89
CA VAL A 73 -11.35 8.90 9.40
C VAL A 73 -9.91 9.42 9.49
N VAL A 74 -9.43 10.13 8.48
CA VAL A 74 -8.08 10.71 8.46
C VAL A 74 -7.91 11.76 9.55
N ASP A 75 -8.92 12.64 9.73
CA ASP A 75 -8.93 13.63 10.80
C ASP A 75 -8.91 12.95 12.19
N ALA A 76 -9.72 11.91 12.39
CA ALA A 76 -9.74 11.15 13.65
C ALA A 76 -8.36 10.51 13.96
N VAL A 77 -7.65 10.00 12.93
CA VAL A 77 -6.28 9.51 13.10
C VAL A 77 -5.34 10.66 13.52
N ALA A 78 -5.40 11.79 12.81
CA ALA A 78 -4.53 12.93 13.10
C ALA A 78 -4.77 13.47 14.52
N ASP A 79 -6.01 13.59 14.94
CA ASP A 79 -6.37 14.02 16.31
C ASP A 79 -5.87 13.02 17.35
N ARG A 80 -6.04 11.73 17.07
CA ARG A 80 -5.67 10.67 18.00
C ARG A 80 -4.16 10.55 18.19
N PHE A 81 -3.37 10.68 17.11
CA PHE A 81 -1.91 10.51 17.14
C PHE A 81 -1.13 11.83 17.22
N GLY A 82 -1.78 12.99 17.06
CA GLY A 82 -1.14 14.30 17.04
C GLY A 82 -0.58 14.70 15.67
N GLY A 83 -0.99 14.03 14.60
CA GLY A 83 -0.58 14.31 13.22
C GLY A 83 -0.38 13.06 12.37
N ILE A 84 0.01 13.25 11.12
CA ILE A 84 0.33 12.18 10.15
C ILE A 84 1.62 12.55 9.45
N ASP A 85 2.57 11.62 9.36
CA ASP A 85 3.84 11.77 8.66
C ASP A 85 3.93 10.86 7.43
N ILE A 86 3.26 9.71 7.46
CA ILE A 86 3.32 8.68 6.41
C ILE A 86 1.91 8.19 6.08
N LEU A 87 1.57 8.13 4.78
CA LEU A 87 0.36 7.49 4.28
C LEU A 87 0.73 6.33 3.36
N VAL A 88 0.21 5.13 3.66
CA VAL A 88 0.35 3.95 2.79
C VAL A 88 -1.02 3.54 2.26
N ASN A 89 -1.27 3.80 0.98
CA ASN A 89 -2.46 3.37 0.25
C ASN A 89 -2.26 1.95 -0.29
N ASN A 90 -2.57 0.95 0.54
CA ASN A 90 -2.42 -0.46 0.19
C ASN A 90 -3.75 -1.17 -0.09
N ALA A 91 -4.84 -0.77 0.57
CA ALA A 91 -6.14 -1.44 0.42
C ALA A 91 -6.62 -1.47 -1.03
N TYR A 92 -7.08 -2.64 -1.46
CA TYR A 92 -7.70 -2.83 -2.77
C TYR A 92 -8.69 -3.99 -2.71
N THR A 93 -9.81 -3.83 -3.41
CA THR A 93 -10.79 -4.89 -3.64
C THR A 93 -11.34 -4.74 -5.05
N GLY A 94 -11.00 -5.64 -5.94
CA GLY A 94 -11.47 -5.63 -7.33
C GLY A 94 -11.81 -7.03 -7.82
N ALA A 95 -12.29 -7.11 -9.04
CA ALA A 95 -12.54 -8.35 -9.74
C ALA A 95 -11.39 -8.65 -10.71
N TYR A 96 -11.17 -9.93 -10.93
CA TYR A 96 -10.27 -10.49 -11.93
C TYR A 96 -11.10 -11.29 -12.91
N GLY A 97 -10.72 -11.34 -14.15
CA GLY A 97 -11.42 -12.11 -15.19
C GLY A 97 -11.27 -11.49 -16.58
N PRO A 98 -11.76 -12.20 -17.63
CA PRO A 98 -11.74 -11.69 -18.99
C PRO A 98 -12.58 -10.42 -19.10
N LEU A 99 -12.09 -9.42 -19.85
CA LEU A 99 -12.76 -8.12 -19.97
C LEU A 99 -14.19 -8.22 -20.52
N LEU A 100 -14.44 -9.12 -21.49
CA LEU A 100 -15.77 -9.29 -22.08
C LEU A 100 -16.81 -9.90 -21.15
N SER A 101 -16.37 -10.63 -20.12
CA SER A 101 -17.27 -11.23 -19.11
C SER A 101 -17.39 -10.42 -17.83
N MET A 102 -16.65 -9.31 -17.73
CA MET A 102 -16.68 -8.45 -16.56
C MET A 102 -17.86 -7.48 -16.63
N SER A 103 -18.70 -7.45 -15.60
CA SER A 103 -19.77 -6.44 -15.52
C SER A 103 -19.21 -5.06 -15.17
N ASP A 104 -19.95 -3.99 -15.55
CA ASP A 104 -19.60 -2.61 -15.19
C ASP A 104 -19.43 -2.44 -13.67
N ALA A 105 -20.28 -3.07 -12.87
CA ALA A 105 -20.20 -3.03 -11.40
C ALA A 105 -18.91 -3.67 -10.88
N GLN A 106 -18.46 -4.77 -11.47
CA GLN A 106 -17.19 -5.41 -11.11
C GLN A 106 -15.99 -4.51 -11.49
N PHE A 107 -16.03 -3.89 -12.67
CA PHE A 107 -15.01 -2.94 -13.10
C PHE A 107 -14.95 -1.72 -12.17
N GLN A 108 -16.10 -1.08 -11.91
CA GLN A 108 -16.22 0.08 -11.02
C GLN A 108 -15.73 -0.21 -9.61
N LYS A 109 -15.99 -1.41 -9.07
CA LYS A 109 -15.53 -1.81 -7.73
C LYS A 109 -14.01 -1.69 -7.57
N GLY A 110 -13.26 -2.07 -8.62
CA GLY A 110 -11.80 -1.90 -8.65
C GLY A 110 -11.36 -0.44 -8.62
N PHE A 111 -12.08 0.41 -9.34
CA PHE A 111 -11.81 1.86 -9.37
C PHE A 111 -12.19 2.54 -8.07
N HIS A 112 -13.31 2.18 -7.43
CA HIS A 112 -13.72 2.75 -6.14
C HIS A 112 -12.70 2.44 -5.03
N SER A 113 -12.26 1.20 -4.92
CA SER A 113 -11.28 0.81 -3.88
C SER A 113 -9.82 1.12 -4.26
N GLY A 114 -9.54 1.38 -5.53
CA GLY A 114 -8.23 1.71 -6.08
C GLY A 114 -8.03 3.23 -6.20
N PRO A 115 -8.10 3.79 -7.43
CA PRO A 115 -7.75 5.19 -7.66
C PRO A 115 -8.62 6.19 -6.92
N PHE A 116 -9.93 5.97 -6.78
CA PHE A 116 -10.80 6.91 -6.06
C PHE A 116 -10.50 6.92 -4.56
N ALA A 117 -10.33 5.76 -3.94
CA ALA A 117 -9.91 5.66 -2.55
C ALA A 117 -8.53 6.28 -2.33
N THR A 118 -7.54 5.94 -3.18
CA THR A 118 -6.19 6.50 -3.11
C THR A 118 -6.23 8.03 -3.18
N PHE A 119 -6.95 8.60 -4.14
CA PHE A 119 -7.11 10.04 -4.28
C PHE A 119 -7.77 10.66 -3.03
N ALA A 120 -8.84 10.07 -2.51
CA ALA A 120 -9.53 10.57 -1.31
C ALA A 120 -8.60 10.59 -0.09
N PHE A 121 -7.86 9.50 0.17
CA PHE A 121 -6.89 9.44 1.27
C PHE A 121 -5.74 10.43 1.09
N MET A 122 -5.16 10.54 -0.11
CA MET A 122 -4.11 11.49 -0.42
C MET A 122 -4.57 12.93 -0.17
N LYS A 123 -5.75 13.31 -0.68
CA LYS A 123 -6.34 14.62 -0.50
C LYS A 123 -6.62 14.93 0.98
N ALA A 124 -7.17 13.99 1.73
CA ALA A 124 -7.45 14.15 3.16
C ALA A 124 -6.19 14.22 4.01
N ALA A 125 -5.15 13.43 3.68
CA ALA A 125 -3.90 13.42 4.44
C ALA A 125 -2.99 14.63 4.15
N HIS A 126 -3.07 15.24 2.96
CA HIS A 126 -2.20 16.33 2.55
C HIS A 126 -2.08 17.48 3.58
N PRO A 127 -3.18 18.06 4.12
CA PRO A 127 -3.08 19.15 5.09
C PRO A 127 -2.40 18.72 6.40
N HIS A 128 -2.55 17.45 6.79
CA HIS A 128 -1.90 16.93 7.99
C HIS A 128 -0.41 16.71 7.77
N LEU A 129 0.00 16.15 6.64
CA LEU A 129 1.40 16.01 6.22
C LEU A 129 2.08 17.39 6.16
N LYS A 130 1.44 18.36 5.51
CA LYS A 130 1.95 19.73 5.40
C LYS A 130 2.13 20.40 6.78
N ARG A 131 1.18 20.23 7.72
CA ARG A 131 1.30 20.75 9.10
C ARG A 131 2.47 20.13 9.87
N ARG A 132 2.88 18.90 9.53
CA ARG A 132 4.07 18.22 10.09
C ARG A 132 5.39 18.70 9.46
N GLY A 133 5.34 19.63 8.50
CA GLY A 133 6.51 20.13 7.77
C GLY A 133 6.92 19.27 6.58
N GLY A 134 6.02 18.40 6.12
CA GLY A 134 6.23 17.47 5.03
C GLY A 134 5.90 16.04 5.43
N GLY A 135 6.11 15.09 4.51
CA GLY A 135 5.82 13.69 4.77
C GLY A 135 6.02 12.79 3.57
N VAL A 136 5.54 11.55 3.69
CA VAL A 136 5.69 10.54 2.62
C VAL A 136 4.36 9.85 2.32
N VAL A 137 4.05 9.71 1.04
CA VAL A 137 2.94 8.90 0.56
C VAL A 137 3.48 7.72 -0.26
N ILE A 138 3.07 6.52 0.08
CA ILE A 138 3.38 5.29 -0.66
C ILE A 138 2.08 4.70 -1.19
N ASN A 139 1.98 4.59 -2.51
CA ASN A 139 0.84 4.02 -3.19
C ASN A 139 1.16 2.62 -3.72
N LEU A 140 0.37 1.61 -3.35
CA LEU A 140 0.57 0.24 -3.81
C LEU A 140 -0.03 0.09 -5.23
N VAL A 141 0.85 -0.23 -6.17
CA VAL A 141 0.52 -0.55 -7.55
C VAL A 141 0.83 -2.02 -7.85
N THR A 142 1.15 -2.41 -9.07
CA THR A 142 1.38 -3.81 -9.43
C THR A 142 2.27 -3.92 -10.66
N SER A 143 3.09 -4.96 -10.74
CA SER A 143 3.83 -5.34 -11.94
C SER A 143 2.93 -5.71 -13.12
N ALA A 144 1.66 -6.12 -12.84
CA ALA A 144 0.67 -6.39 -13.87
C ALA A 144 0.35 -5.17 -14.78
N MET A 145 0.70 -3.95 -14.36
CA MET A 145 0.53 -2.74 -15.18
C MET A 145 1.40 -2.73 -16.45
N VAL A 146 2.52 -3.41 -16.42
CA VAL A 146 3.53 -3.40 -17.50
C VAL A 146 3.67 -4.77 -18.17
N ARG A 147 3.00 -5.79 -17.64
CA ARG A 147 2.98 -7.15 -18.19
C ARG A 147 1.74 -7.36 -19.05
N TRP A 148 1.92 -7.62 -20.33
CA TRP A 148 0.84 -7.91 -21.27
C TRP A 148 0.41 -9.39 -21.27
N ASP A 149 1.23 -10.28 -20.73
CA ASP A 149 1.04 -11.73 -20.68
C ASP A 149 0.13 -12.20 -19.52
N LEU A 150 -0.23 -11.31 -18.59
CA LEU A 150 -1.12 -11.62 -17.48
C LEU A 150 -2.59 -11.56 -17.90
N ARG A 151 -3.15 -12.70 -18.30
CA ARG A 151 -4.57 -12.82 -18.60
C ARG A 151 -5.42 -12.54 -17.36
N ASN A 152 -6.62 -11.99 -17.58
CA ASN A 152 -7.62 -11.72 -16.51
C ASN A 152 -7.27 -10.56 -15.56
N TYR A 153 -6.17 -9.86 -15.76
CA TYR A 153 -5.73 -8.75 -14.89
C TYR A 153 -6.05 -7.35 -15.46
N GLY A 154 -6.69 -7.26 -16.63
CA GLY A 154 -6.86 -5.99 -17.34
C GLY A 154 -7.53 -4.89 -16.52
N ALA A 155 -8.65 -5.17 -15.83
CA ALA A 155 -9.34 -4.19 -14.99
C ALA A 155 -8.51 -3.77 -13.76
N TYR A 156 -7.82 -4.74 -13.14
CA TYR A 156 -6.90 -4.48 -12.03
C TYR A 156 -5.72 -3.61 -12.47
N ALA A 157 -5.08 -3.96 -13.58
CA ALA A 157 -3.98 -3.19 -14.14
C ALA A 157 -4.41 -1.75 -14.48
N ALA A 158 -5.57 -1.57 -15.12
CA ALA A 158 -6.11 -0.24 -15.44
C ALA A 158 -6.29 0.63 -14.18
N ALA A 159 -6.87 0.09 -13.11
CA ALA A 159 -7.02 0.80 -11.84
C ALA A 159 -5.65 1.18 -11.24
N LYS A 160 -4.66 0.29 -11.31
CA LYS A 160 -3.31 0.53 -10.76
C LYS A 160 -2.48 1.49 -11.62
N VAL A 161 -2.68 1.52 -12.95
CA VAL A 161 -2.11 2.58 -13.83
C VAL A 161 -2.66 3.95 -13.45
N ALA A 162 -3.96 4.06 -13.15
CA ALA A 162 -4.55 5.31 -12.67
C ALA A 162 -3.91 5.77 -11.34
N VAL A 163 -3.67 4.86 -10.38
CA VAL A 163 -2.95 5.16 -9.13
C VAL A 163 -1.51 5.62 -9.42
N ARG A 164 -0.81 4.97 -10.36
CA ARG A 164 0.54 5.41 -10.78
C ARG A 164 0.53 6.83 -11.33
N SER A 165 -0.46 7.19 -12.14
CA SER A 165 -0.61 8.54 -12.67
C SER A 165 -0.85 9.57 -11.57
N LEU A 166 -1.76 9.29 -10.63
CA LEU A 166 -2.00 10.14 -9.45
C LEU A 166 -0.74 10.33 -8.61
N THR A 167 0.08 9.28 -8.45
CA THR A 167 1.36 9.34 -7.73
C THR A 167 2.29 10.38 -8.34
N ARG A 168 2.43 10.38 -9.66
CA ARG A 168 3.31 11.32 -10.38
C ARG A 168 2.81 12.76 -10.30
N SER A 169 1.51 12.99 -10.50
CA SER A 169 0.93 14.33 -10.37
C SER A 169 1.10 14.88 -8.95
N ALA A 170 0.79 14.10 -7.94
CA ALA A 170 0.96 14.53 -6.56
C ALA A 170 2.44 14.76 -6.16
N ALA A 171 3.37 13.99 -6.72
CA ALA A 171 4.80 14.19 -6.47
C ALA A 171 5.28 15.55 -7.02
N ASP A 172 4.79 15.95 -8.20
CA ASP A 172 5.09 17.25 -8.80
C ASP A 172 4.44 18.40 -8.00
N GLU A 173 3.14 18.30 -7.73
CA GLU A 173 2.37 19.35 -7.07
C GLU A 173 2.78 19.60 -5.60
N TRP A 174 3.15 18.52 -4.85
CA TRP A 174 3.36 18.59 -3.39
C TRP A 174 4.82 18.65 -2.96
N GLY A 175 5.74 18.63 -3.93
CA GLY A 175 7.17 18.74 -3.66
C GLY A 175 7.52 20.02 -2.88
N THR A 176 6.87 21.15 -3.18
CA THR A 176 7.05 22.43 -2.47
C THR A 176 6.56 22.40 -1.02
N ASP A 177 5.67 21.47 -0.69
CA ASP A 177 5.20 21.21 0.68
C ASP A 177 6.09 20.19 1.42
N ASN A 178 7.24 19.81 0.83
CA ASN A 178 8.14 18.78 1.35
C ASN A 178 7.45 17.41 1.51
N ILE A 179 6.50 17.09 0.62
CA ILE A 179 5.80 15.80 0.61
C ILE A 179 6.31 14.99 -0.58
N ARG A 180 6.87 13.81 -0.31
CA ARG A 180 7.30 12.85 -1.33
C ARG A 180 6.21 11.83 -1.59
N VAL A 181 5.93 11.55 -2.84
CA VAL A 181 4.89 10.58 -3.23
C VAL A 181 5.49 9.57 -4.19
N ASN A 182 5.50 8.29 -3.80
CA ASN A 182 6.05 7.21 -4.61
C ASN A 182 5.06 6.04 -4.71
N ALA A 183 5.21 5.25 -5.75
CA ALA A 183 4.49 3.99 -5.91
C ALA A 183 5.43 2.81 -5.70
N VAL A 184 4.93 1.72 -5.13
CA VAL A 184 5.63 0.43 -5.09
C VAL A 184 4.78 -0.63 -5.77
N ALA A 185 5.42 -1.51 -6.54
CA ALA A 185 4.78 -2.62 -7.23
C ALA A 185 5.24 -3.95 -6.61
N PRO A 186 4.61 -4.39 -5.50
CA PRO A 186 5.05 -5.56 -4.78
C PRO A 186 4.56 -6.85 -5.43
N HIS A 187 5.38 -7.89 -5.27
CA HIS A 187 4.98 -9.28 -5.45
C HIS A 187 5.37 -10.04 -4.18
N ALA A 188 4.38 -10.40 -3.37
CA ALA A 188 4.62 -10.91 -2.03
C ALA A 188 3.74 -12.11 -1.67
N ALA A 189 4.26 -12.96 -0.80
CA ALA A 189 3.58 -14.09 -0.18
C ALA A 189 2.47 -13.60 0.77
N SER A 190 1.40 -13.09 0.17
CA SER A 190 0.19 -12.68 0.88
C SER A 190 -0.75 -13.88 1.11
N PRO A 191 -1.73 -13.80 2.03
CA PRO A 191 -2.71 -14.86 2.21
C PRO A 191 -3.47 -15.25 0.93
N ALA A 192 -3.64 -14.31 0.00
CA ALA A 192 -4.23 -14.61 -1.31
C ALA A 192 -3.29 -15.45 -2.20
N TYR A 193 -2.00 -15.12 -2.20
CA TYR A 193 -0.97 -15.90 -2.89
C TYR A 193 -0.84 -17.30 -2.28
N GLU A 194 -0.74 -17.42 -0.96
CA GLU A 194 -0.62 -18.70 -0.25
C GLU A 194 -1.80 -19.63 -0.55
N LYS A 195 -3.02 -19.06 -0.57
CA LYS A 195 -4.22 -19.80 -0.94
C LYS A 195 -4.16 -20.30 -2.40
N TRP A 196 -3.72 -19.44 -3.33
CA TRP A 196 -3.55 -19.81 -4.74
C TRP A 196 -2.46 -20.87 -4.91
N GLN A 197 -1.31 -20.69 -4.27
CA GLN A 197 -0.19 -21.63 -4.28
C GLN A 197 -0.60 -23.01 -3.78
N SER A 198 -1.36 -23.06 -2.69
CA SER A 198 -1.86 -24.33 -2.13
C SER A 198 -2.84 -25.04 -3.06
N ALA A 199 -3.62 -24.28 -3.83
CA ALA A 199 -4.58 -24.82 -4.79
C ALA A 199 -3.94 -25.21 -6.14
N ASN A 200 -2.79 -24.63 -6.50
CA ASN A 200 -2.13 -24.76 -7.80
C ASN A 200 -0.60 -24.91 -7.64
N PRO A 201 -0.12 -25.97 -6.98
CA PRO A 201 1.30 -26.09 -6.60
C PRO A 201 2.27 -26.12 -7.79
N GLU A 202 1.90 -26.77 -8.90
CA GLU A 202 2.74 -26.84 -10.11
C GLU A 202 2.84 -25.48 -10.80
N GLU A 203 1.72 -24.75 -10.93
CA GLU A 203 1.71 -23.41 -11.49
C GLU A 203 2.49 -22.43 -10.61
N ALA A 204 2.38 -22.58 -9.29
CA ALA A 204 3.12 -21.76 -8.35
C ALA A 204 4.62 -22.02 -8.41
N ALA A 205 5.06 -23.25 -8.60
CA ALA A 205 6.47 -23.59 -8.80
C ALA A 205 7.00 -22.94 -10.09
N ALA A 206 6.32 -23.14 -11.22
CA ALA A 206 6.69 -22.52 -12.50
C ALA A 206 6.68 -20.98 -12.43
N PHE A 207 5.74 -20.42 -11.66
CA PHE A 207 5.69 -18.98 -11.43
C PHE A 207 6.92 -18.49 -10.64
N CYS A 208 7.33 -19.17 -9.56
CA CYS A 208 8.54 -18.84 -8.81
C CYS A 208 9.80 -18.93 -9.69
N GLU A 209 9.90 -19.93 -10.56
CA GLU A 209 11.01 -20.08 -11.51
C GLU A 209 11.09 -18.91 -12.52
N SER A 210 9.95 -18.24 -12.80
CA SER A 210 9.91 -17.07 -13.68
C SER A 210 10.42 -15.79 -13.02
N ILE A 211 10.63 -15.80 -11.69
CA ILE A 211 11.16 -14.66 -10.94
C ILE A 211 12.69 -14.73 -10.94
N PRO A 212 13.42 -13.72 -11.41
CA PRO A 212 14.89 -13.73 -11.43
C PRO A 212 15.54 -14.03 -10.08
N LEU A 213 14.97 -13.56 -8.95
CA LEU A 213 15.46 -13.90 -7.61
C LEU A 213 15.01 -15.29 -7.12
N GLY A 214 14.14 -16.00 -7.85
CA GLY A 214 13.74 -17.38 -7.58
C GLY A 214 12.73 -17.55 -6.43
N TYR A 215 12.18 -16.49 -5.87
CA TYR A 215 11.19 -16.57 -4.80
C TYR A 215 10.19 -15.41 -4.82
N VAL A 216 9.05 -15.60 -4.15
CA VAL A 216 8.06 -14.56 -3.90
C VAL A 216 8.38 -13.88 -2.59
N GLY A 217 8.49 -12.55 -2.59
CA GLY A 217 8.97 -11.77 -1.46
C GLY A 217 8.11 -11.90 -0.19
N ASP A 218 8.73 -11.81 0.97
CA ASP A 218 8.05 -11.71 2.27
C ASP A 218 7.41 -10.33 2.44
N CYS A 219 6.19 -10.30 3.01
CA CYS A 219 5.44 -9.05 3.18
C CYS A 219 6.13 -8.03 4.08
N GLU A 220 6.84 -8.47 5.12
CA GLU A 220 7.56 -7.59 6.06
C GLU A 220 9.00 -7.36 5.63
N GLN A 221 9.76 -8.45 5.39
CA GLN A 221 11.21 -8.38 5.21
C GLN A 221 11.61 -7.85 3.83
N ASP A 222 10.86 -8.20 2.77
CA ASP A 222 11.19 -7.74 1.41
C ASP A 222 10.41 -6.49 1.04
N ILE A 223 9.09 -6.47 1.28
CA ILE A 223 8.25 -5.33 0.90
C ILE A 223 8.26 -4.24 1.97
N GLY A 224 8.03 -4.61 3.22
CA GLY A 224 7.96 -3.68 4.34
C GLY A 224 9.26 -2.92 4.54
N ARG A 225 10.41 -3.61 4.50
CA ARG A 225 11.74 -2.98 4.65
C ARG A 225 12.07 -2.01 3.51
N ALA A 226 11.67 -2.33 2.28
CA ALA A 226 11.82 -1.40 1.16
C ALA A 226 10.95 -0.14 1.34
N VAL A 227 9.73 -0.29 1.85
CA VAL A 227 8.86 0.85 2.20
C VAL A 227 9.47 1.70 3.32
N VAL A 228 10.08 1.09 4.33
CA VAL A 228 10.83 1.81 5.38
C VAL A 228 11.91 2.69 4.77
N MET A 229 12.75 2.15 3.88
CA MET A 229 13.79 2.91 3.18
C MET A 229 13.19 4.10 2.42
N LEU A 230 12.07 3.89 1.70
CA LEU A 230 11.38 4.97 0.97
C LEU A 230 10.80 6.04 1.90
N CYS A 231 10.41 5.68 3.12
CA CYS A 231 9.91 6.63 4.13
C CYS A 231 11.03 7.34 4.88
N GLY A 232 12.22 6.77 4.93
CA GLY A 232 13.37 7.27 5.66
C GLY A 232 14.15 8.38 4.97
N PRO A 233 15.22 8.87 5.64
CA PRO A 233 16.07 9.96 5.14
C PRO A 233 16.90 9.57 3.91
N ASP A 234 17.19 8.28 3.72
CA ASP A 234 18.02 7.79 2.61
C ASP A 234 17.33 7.99 1.24
N ALA A 235 16.00 8.08 1.24
CA ALA A 235 15.19 8.35 0.04
C ALA A 235 14.75 9.83 -0.09
N ARG A 236 15.41 10.77 0.60
CA ARG A 236 14.99 12.19 0.63
C ARG A 236 14.91 12.87 -0.73
N TYR A 237 15.62 12.36 -1.72
CA TYR A 237 15.63 12.91 -3.09
C TYR A 237 14.84 12.04 -4.08
N LEU A 238 13.96 11.15 -3.57
CA LEU A 238 13.19 10.22 -4.38
C LEU A 238 11.70 10.52 -4.25
N THR A 239 11.09 11.03 -5.33
CA THR A 239 9.65 11.27 -5.46
C THR A 239 9.19 11.01 -6.89
N GLY A 240 7.90 10.68 -7.10
CA GLY A 240 7.31 10.39 -8.41
C GLY A 240 7.71 9.06 -9.02
N ALA A 241 8.50 8.26 -8.32
CA ALA A 241 8.99 6.98 -8.82
C ALA A 241 7.95 5.86 -8.68
N THR A 242 8.10 4.85 -9.54
CA THR A 242 7.49 3.53 -9.34
C THR A 242 8.61 2.55 -9.10
N VAL A 243 8.65 1.97 -7.90
CA VAL A 243 9.69 1.04 -7.47
C VAL A 243 9.17 -0.39 -7.55
N PRO A 244 9.66 -1.24 -8.46
CA PRO A 244 9.30 -2.65 -8.46
C PRO A 244 9.91 -3.36 -7.25
N LEU A 245 9.09 -4.14 -6.56
CA LEU A 245 9.47 -5.01 -5.44
C LEU A 245 8.95 -6.42 -5.76
N ASP A 246 9.41 -6.98 -6.89
CA ASP A 246 8.86 -8.18 -7.52
C ASP A 246 9.94 -9.21 -7.91
N GLY A 247 11.13 -9.07 -7.36
CA GLY A 247 12.25 -9.97 -7.64
C GLY A 247 12.78 -9.88 -9.06
N GLY A 248 12.47 -8.80 -9.81
CA GLY A 248 12.88 -8.60 -11.20
C GLY A 248 11.92 -9.21 -12.23
N GLN A 249 10.71 -9.61 -11.82
CA GLN A 249 9.77 -10.31 -12.69
C GLN A 249 9.19 -9.44 -13.83
N ALA A 250 9.03 -8.15 -13.60
CA ALA A 250 8.49 -7.24 -14.61
C ALA A 250 9.50 -6.16 -14.99
N ASN A 251 9.50 -5.80 -16.27
CA ASN A 251 10.26 -4.68 -16.77
C ASN A 251 9.39 -3.41 -16.73
N PHE A 252 9.88 -2.38 -16.07
CA PHE A 252 9.22 -1.08 -15.92
C PHE A 252 9.83 0.01 -16.83
N ASP A 253 10.80 -0.35 -17.66
CA ASP A 253 11.47 0.55 -18.62
C ASP A 253 10.63 0.84 -19.85
#